data_62aff9229b3e49565ab2855d340a8535
#
_entry.id   62aff9229b3e49565ab2855d340a8535
#
_cell.length_a   1.000
_cell.length_b   1.000
_cell.length_c   1.000
_cell.angle_alpha   90.00
_cell.angle_beta   90.00
_cell.angle_gamma   90.00
#
_symmetry.space_group_name_H-M   'P 1'
#
loop_
_entity.id
_entity.type
_entity.pdbx_description
1 polymer ?
#
loop_
_entity_poly.entity_id
_entity_poly.type
_entity_poly.pdbx_seq_one_letter_code
_entity_poly.pdbx_strand_id
1 'polypeptide(L)'
;MKKFLALLLALTMALALVACGGGDDAASDTTADSGDDAAAYTGEFEEMTWKFACSATETSPWVDGAKEFARIVGEKTGGAITVQYYPADQLTAGNQTDGIQALMDGTTELSMHSNLIYSAFDPRFNVVSLPFVYDSYDDADAKFDGEAGEKLKEILSSYGLHCMGIAENGFRELTNSKHEVKTVDDMKNLKVRVA
;
A
#
# COMPACT_ATOMS: atom_id res chain seq x y z
N MET A 1 -33.05 1.89 45.35
CA MET A 1 -33.95 2.41 44.34
C MET A 1 -33.23 2.98 43.10
N LYS A 2 -32.18 3.78 43.21
CA LYS A 2 -31.47 4.36 42.03
C LYS A 2 -30.76 3.36 41.12
N LYS A 3 -30.27 2.24 41.65
CA LYS A 3 -29.58 1.18 40.88
C LYS A 3 -30.56 0.27 40.08
N PHE A 4 -31.79 0.12 40.57
CA PHE A 4 -32.84 -0.67 39.86
C PHE A 4 -33.44 0.13 38.68
N LEU A 5 -33.48 1.44 38.79
CA LEU A 5 -33.98 2.30 37.71
C LEU A 5 -33.03 2.34 36.51
N ALA A 6 -31.72 2.31 36.74
CA ALA A 6 -30.70 2.25 35.69
C ALA A 6 -30.71 0.92 34.91
N LEU A 7 -30.99 -0.20 35.61
CA LEU A 7 -31.08 -1.52 34.95
C LEU A 7 -32.32 -1.65 34.08
N LEU A 8 -33.44 -1.02 34.49
CA LEU A 8 -34.69 -1.03 33.71
C LEU A 8 -34.56 -0.19 32.42
N LEU A 9 -33.81 0.95 32.50
CA LEU A 9 -33.58 1.79 31.32
C LEU A 9 -32.69 1.15 30.28
N ALA A 10 -31.70 0.36 30.69
CA ALA A 10 -30.81 -0.40 29.80
C ALA A 10 -31.55 -1.54 29.07
N LEU A 11 -32.52 -2.16 29.73
CA LEU A 11 -33.31 -3.27 29.15
C LEU A 11 -34.35 -2.80 28.11
N THR A 12 -34.85 -1.56 28.25
CA THR A 12 -35.82 -1.02 27.29
C THR A 12 -35.17 -0.49 25.98
N MET A 13 -33.86 -0.16 25.97
CA MET A 13 -33.14 0.18 24.75
C MET A 13 -32.74 -1.03 23.89
N ALA A 14 -32.65 -2.21 24.46
CA ALA A 14 -32.32 -3.44 23.74
C ALA A 14 -33.49 -4.05 22.94
N LEU A 15 -34.74 -3.61 23.16
CA LEU A 15 -35.95 -4.16 22.54
C LEU A 15 -36.52 -3.30 21.41
N ALA A 16 -35.90 -2.14 21.08
CA ALA A 16 -36.40 -1.23 20.05
C ALA A 16 -35.80 -1.46 18.64
N LEU A 17 -34.96 -2.47 18.44
CA LEU A 17 -34.24 -2.74 17.16
C LEU A 17 -34.80 -3.92 16.34
N VAL A 18 -35.98 -4.45 16.68
CA VAL A 18 -36.59 -5.59 15.96
C VAL A 18 -38.01 -5.22 15.53
N ALA A 19 -38.17 -4.17 14.74
CA ALA A 19 -39.42 -4.01 13.97
C ALA A 19 -39.24 -2.92 12.88
N CYS A 20 -38.76 -3.30 11.71
CA CYS A 20 -39.32 -2.82 10.45
C CYS A 20 -38.84 -3.76 9.32
N GLY A 21 -39.66 -4.73 8.98
CA GLY A 21 -39.54 -5.50 7.77
C GLY A 21 -40.60 -5.05 6.78
N GLY A 22 -40.24 -5.03 5.51
CA GLY A 22 -41.17 -5.19 4.41
C GLY A 22 -41.31 -4.03 3.43
N GLY A 23 -40.98 -4.32 2.15
CA GLY A 23 -41.53 -3.62 0.98
C GLY A 23 -40.51 -3.38 -0.14
N ASP A 24 -40.65 -4.17 -1.21
CA ASP A 24 -39.97 -4.21 -2.50
C ASP A 24 -39.77 -2.85 -3.18
N ASP A 25 -38.60 -2.65 -3.85
CA ASP A 25 -38.50 -2.55 -5.30
C ASP A 25 -37.05 -2.36 -5.76
N ALA A 26 -36.75 -2.96 -6.93
CA ALA A 26 -35.47 -3.15 -7.54
C ALA A 26 -34.79 -1.87 -8.04
N ALA A 27 -33.48 -1.73 -7.79
CA ALA A 27 -32.52 -1.16 -8.74
C ALA A 27 -31.15 -1.77 -8.47
N SER A 28 -30.67 -2.53 -9.47
CA SER A 28 -29.35 -3.13 -9.54
C SER A 28 -28.30 -2.02 -9.63
N ASP A 29 -27.48 -1.93 -8.58
CA ASP A 29 -26.19 -1.26 -8.67
C ASP A 29 -25.16 -2.21 -8.06
N THR A 30 -24.35 -2.81 -8.94
CA THR A 30 -23.28 -3.72 -8.60
C THR A 30 -22.09 -2.91 -8.12
N THR A 31 -22.11 -2.50 -6.86
CA THR A 31 -20.87 -2.18 -6.15
C THR A 31 -20.28 -3.50 -5.68
N ALA A 32 -19.11 -3.83 -6.19
CA ALA A 32 -18.31 -4.94 -5.69
C ALA A 32 -17.97 -4.66 -4.22
N ASP A 33 -18.72 -5.29 -3.34
CA ASP A 33 -18.41 -5.39 -1.91
C ASP A 33 -17.24 -6.39 -1.76
N SER A 34 -16.04 -5.88 -1.76
CA SER A 34 -14.89 -6.62 -1.24
C SER A 34 -14.97 -6.57 0.29
N GLY A 35 -15.92 -7.33 0.83
CA GLY A 35 -16.02 -7.58 2.26
C GLY A 35 -14.83 -8.41 2.73
N ASP A 36 -13.77 -7.75 3.09
CA ASP A 36 -12.70 -8.33 3.90
C ASP A 36 -13.20 -8.37 5.36
N ASP A 37 -13.91 -9.44 5.71
CA ASP A 37 -14.22 -9.84 7.08
C ASP A 37 -12.93 -10.31 7.79
N ALA A 38 -11.91 -9.47 7.79
CA ALA A 38 -10.80 -9.64 8.71
C ALA A 38 -11.37 -9.44 10.12
N ALA A 39 -11.52 -10.53 10.86
CA ALA A 39 -11.96 -10.50 12.25
C ALA A 39 -11.22 -9.40 12.99
N ALA A 40 -11.96 -8.41 13.52
CA ALA A 40 -11.37 -7.30 14.24
C ALA A 40 -10.53 -7.87 15.39
N TYR A 41 -9.23 -7.60 15.37
CA TYR A 41 -8.36 -7.98 16.47
C TYR A 41 -8.84 -7.26 17.73
N THR A 42 -9.22 -8.04 18.75
CA THR A 42 -9.79 -7.53 20.01
C THR A 42 -8.76 -7.48 21.15
N GLY A 43 -7.47 -7.75 20.85
CA GLY A 43 -6.38 -7.64 21.81
C GLY A 43 -6.03 -6.19 22.14
N GLU A 44 -5.37 -6.00 23.28
CA GLU A 44 -4.74 -4.72 23.60
C GLU A 44 -3.46 -4.57 22.76
N PHE A 45 -3.27 -3.40 22.15
CA PHE A 45 -2.04 -3.05 21.46
C PHE A 45 -1.14 -2.26 22.41
N GLU A 46 0.14 -2.53 22.37
CA GLU A 46 1.13 -1.67 23.05
C GLU A 46 1.23 -0.32 22.32
N GLU A 47 1.42 0.74 23.09
CA GLU A 47 1.66 2.07 22.50
C GLU A 47 3.00 2.09 21.77
N MET A 48 2.96 2.40 20.46
CA MET A 48 4.16 2.48 19.64
C MET A 48 4.02 3.48 18.49
N THR A 49 5.15 3.94 18.00
CA THR A 49 5.21 4.80 16.84
C THR A 49 6.04 4.12 15.76
N TRP A 50 5.44 3.91 14.59
CA TRP A 50 6.12 3.37 13.42
C TRP A 50 6.54 4.49 12.48
N LYS A 51 7.78 4.43 12.00
CA LYS A 51 8.28 5.29 10.94
C LYS A 51 8.03 4.61 9.60
N PHE A 52 7.37 5.34 8.70
CA PHE A 52 7.07 4.87 7.36
C PHE A 52 7.89 5.69 6.34
N ALA A 53 8.99 5.14 5.85
CA ALA A 53 9.83 5.76 4.83
C ALA A 53 9.26 5.54 3.42
N CYS A 54 9.30 6.56 2.57
CA CYS A 54 8.85 6.47 1.19
C CYS A 54 9.73 7.32 0.28
N SER A 55 10.12 6.77 -0.87
CA SER A 55 10.92 7.50 -1.87
C SER A 55 10.13 8.55 -2.66
N ALA A 56 8.80 8.46 -2.64
CA ALA A 56 7.95 9.39 -3.37
C ALA A 56 7.86 10.76 -2.68
N THR A 57 7.69 11.81 -3.48
CA THR A 57 7.48 13.18 -2.99
C THR A 57 6.07 13.36 -2.44
N GLU A 58 5.85 14.37 -1.60
CA GLU A 58 4.58 14.65 -0.89
C GLU A 58 3.35 14.74 -1.81
N THR A 59 3.53 15.06 -3.08
CA THR A 59 2.44 15.19 -4.06
C THR A 59 2.14 13.90 -4.84
N SER A 60 2.79 12.81 -4.51
CA SER A 60 2.60 11.52 -5.15
C SER A 60 1.36 10.79 -4.60
N PRO A 61 0.60 10.06 -5.44
CA PRO A 61 -0.45 9.16 -4.98
C PRO A 61 0.02 8.10 -3.97
N TRP A 62 1.30 7.73 -4.00
CA TRP A 62 1.88 6.82 -3.00
C TRP A 62 1.77 7.38 -1.58
N VAL A 63 1.89 8.70 -1.45
CA VAL A 63 1.75 9.40 -0.17
C VAL A 63 0.32 9.31 0.35
N ASP A 64 -0.66 9.43 -0.54
CA ASP A 64 -2.07 9.31 -0.15
C ASP A 64 -2.35 7.91 0.39
N GLY A 65 -1.81 6.86 -0.27
CA GLY A 65 -1.88 5.49 0.22
C GLY A 65 -1.20 5.31 1.59
N ALA A 66 -0.02 5.90 1.80
CA ALA A 66 0.67 5.83 3.07
C ALA A 66 -0.08 6.55 4.20
N LYS A 67 -0.71 7.69 3.91
CA LYS A 67 -1.55 8.44 4.87
C LYS A 67 -2.82 7.66 5.23
N GLU A 68 -3.44 7.04 4.24
CA GLU A 68 -4.63 6.20 4.47
C GLU A 68 -4.28 4.95 5.29
N PHE A 69 -3.15 4.30 4.99
CA PHE A 69 -2.63 3.21 5.82
C PHE A 69 -2.44 3.67 7.28
N ALA A 70 -1.80 4.82 7.50
CA ALA A 70 -1.59 5.38 8.83
C ALA A 70 -2.91 5.64 9.57
N ARG A 71 -3.92 6.17 8.87
CA ARG A 71 -5.26 6.40 9.41
C ARG A 71 -5.92 5.08 9.84
N ILE A 72 -5.91 4.08 8.97
CA ILE A 72 -6.52 2.77 9.23
C ILE A 72 -5.84 2.06 10.41
N VAL A 73 -4.50 2.09 10.48
CA VAL A 73 -3.76 1.51 11.61
C VAL A 73 -4.15 2.19 12.91
N GLY A 74 -4.20 3.53 12.95
CA GLY A 74 -4.63 4.28 14.12
C GLY A 74 -6.06 3.91 14.57
N GLU A 75 -6.99 3.81 13.63
CA GLU A 75 -8.38 3.43 13.93
C GLU A 75 -8.49 1.99 14.44
N LYS A 76 -7.86 1.02 13.74
CA LYS A 76 -7.93 -0.39 14.11
C LYS A 76 -7.23 -0.72 15.44
N THR A 77 -6.30 0.12 15.87
CA THR A 77 -5.58 -0.05 17.14
C THR A 77 -6.07 0.87 18.25
N GLY A 78 -7.18 1.61 18.02
CA GLY A 78 -7.70 2.56 18.99
C GLY A 78 -6.72 3.69 19.35
N GLY A 79 -5.78 4.01 18.43
CA GLY A 79 -4.76 5.03 18.61
C GLY A 79 -3.48 4.54 19.29
N ALA A 80 -3.40 3.27 19.69
CA ALA A 80 -2.20 2.72 20.32
C ALA A 80 -0.99 2.74 19.35
N ILE A 81 -1.21 2.50 18.05
CA ILE A 81 -0.15 2.56 17.06
C ILE A 81 -0.31 3.84 16.23
N THR A 82 0.73 4.67 16.25
CA THR A 82 0.84 5.87 15.42
C THR A 82 1.85 5.64 14.30
N VAL A 83 1.46 5.89 13.04
CA VAL A 83 2.38 5.80 11.89
C VAL A 83 2.83 7.20 11.50
N GLN A 84 4.11 7.47 11.61
CA GLN A 84 4.74 8.70 11.15
C GLN A 84 5.33 8.50 9.75
N TYR A 85 4.82 9.25 8.79
CA TYR A 85 5.20 9.17 7.40
C TYR A 85 6.35 10.13 7.06
N TYR A 86 7.34 9.64 6.30
CA TYR A 86 8.53 10.38 5.88
C TYR A 86 8.72 10.28 4.36
N PRO A 87 8.23 11.26 3.57
CA PRO A 87 8.36 11.28 2.11
C PRO A 87 9.79 11.60 1.65
N ALA A 88 10.06 11.33 0.36
CA ALA A 88 11.31 11.68 -0.32
C ALA A 88 12.58 11.25 0.42
N ASP A 89 12.50 10.10 1.08
CA ASP A 89 13.62 9.52 1.87
C ASP A 89 14.24 10.51 2.88
N GLN A 90 13.40 11.29 3.55
CA GLN A 90 13.84 12.31 4.51
C GLN A 90 14.73 11.75 5.62
N LEU A 91 14.51 10.50 6.04
CA LEU A 91 15.31 9.86 7.10
C LEU A 91 16.73 9.53 6.66
N THR A 92 16.99 9.50 5.35
CA THR A 92 18.28 9.14 4.76
C THR A 92 18.80 10.21 3.77
N ALA A 93 18.39 11.46 3.99
CA ALA A 93 18.79 12.61 3.18
C ALA A 93 18.57 12.42 1.66
N GLY A 94 17.51 11.70 1.29
CA GLY A 94 17.14 11.42 -0.10
C GLY A 94 17.85 10.21 -0.71
N ASN A 95 18.61 9.44 0.06
CA ASN A 95 19.23 8.22 -0.41
C ASN A 95 18.29 7.03 -0.25
N GLN A 96 17.75 6.55 -1.37
CA GLN A 96 16.77 5.45 -1.41
C GLN A 96 17.36 4.12 -0.97
N THR A 97 18.62 3.83 -1.32
CA THR A 97 19.30 2.58 -0.92
C THR A 97 19.48 2.54 0.60
N ASP A 98 19.88 3.67 1.20
CA ASP A 98 20.01 3.77 2.66
C ASP A 98 18.63 3.67 3.34
N GLY A 99 17.55 4.12 2.67
CA GLY A 99 16.16 3.95 3.13
C GLY A 99 15.76 2.48 3.24
N ILE A 100 16.11 1.67 2.25
CA ILE A 100 15.88 0.21 2.28
C ILE A 100 16.78 -0.46 3.34
N GLN A 101 18.04 -0.02 3.45
CA GLN A 101 18.95 -0.55 4.48
C GLN A 101 18.41 -0.26 5.89
N ALA A 102 17.88 0.94 6.13
CA ALA A 102 17.29 1.31 7.42
C ALA A 102 16.08 0.43 7.78
N LEU A 103 15.30 -0.03 6.77
CA LEU A 103 14.24 -1.02 6.98
C LEU A 103 14.82 -2.39 7.36
N MET A 104 15.84 -2.87 6.65
CA MET A 104 16.51 -4.15 6.94
C MET A 104 17.14 -4.19 8.33
N ASP A 105 17.67 -3.04 8.78
CA ASP A 105 18.30 -2.89 10.10
C ASP A 105 17.28 -2.63 11.23
N GLY A 106 15.98 -2.51 10.90
CA GLY A 106 14.93 -2.21 11.87
C GLY A 106 14.97 -0.78 12.42
N THR A 107 15.66 0.15 11.74
CA THR A 107 15.67 1.58 12.11
C THR A 107 14.38 2.28 11.69
N THR A 108 13.73 1.77 10.65
CA THR A 108 12.37 2.12 10.23
C THR A 108 11.52 0.85 10.22
N GLU A 109 10.26 0.98 10.62
CA GLU A 109 9.33 -0.14 10.73
C GLU A 109 8.65 -0.46 9.39
N LEU A 110 8.44 0.57 8.56
CA LEU A 110 7.69 0.48 7.31
C LEU A 110 8.41 1.21 6.19
N SER A 111 8.27 0.69 4.98
CA SER A 111 8.90 1.30 3.80
C SER A 111 8.06 1.07 2.54
N MET A 112 8.04 2.08 1.65
CA MET A 112 7.48 1.98 0.30
C MET A 112 8.52 2.49 -0.70
N HIS A 113 9.19 1.54 -1.37
CA HIS A 113 10.23 1.81 -2.36
C HIS A 113 10.02 1.01 -3.63
N SER A 114 10.57 1.50 -4.74
CA SER A 114 10.55 0.78 -6.01
C SER A 114 11.39 -0.50 -5.95
N ASN A 115 10.90 -1.57 -6.60
CA ASN A 115 11.68 -2.79 -6.83
C ASN A 115 13.05 -2.54 -7.49
N LEU A 116 13.17 -1.48 -8.31
CA LEU A 116 14.44 -1.10 -8.94
C LEU A 116 15.51 -0.71 -7.92
N ILE A 117 15.14 -0.15 -6.78
CA ILE A 117 16.09 0.19 -5.73
C ILE A 117 16.48 -1.08 -4.95
N TYR A 118 15.54 -1.99 -4.69
CA TYR A 118 15.83 -3.30 -4.11
C TYR A 118 16.81 -4.12 -4.97
N SER A 119 16.88 -3.88 -6.29
CA SER A 119 17.81 -4.56 -7.18
C SER A 119 19.29 -4.30 -6.86
N ALA A 120 19.61 -3.24 -6.11
CA ALA A 120 20.95 -3.00 -5.60
C ALA A 120 21.38 -4.06 -4.55
N PHE A 121 20.42 -4.67 -3.86
CA PHE A 121 20.65 -5.73 -2.88
C PHE A 121 20.51 -7.12 -3.51
N ASP A 122 19.52 -7.28 -4.39
CA ASP A 122 19.26 -8.54 -5.08
C ASP A 122 18.81 -8.30 -6.53
N PRO A 123 19.62 -8.72 -7.54
CA PRO A 123 19.29 -8.46 -8.95
C PRO A 123 18.00 -9.13 -9.43
N ARG A 124 17.45 -10.10 -8.70
CA ARG A 124 16.17 -10.75 -9.04
C ARG A 124 15.00 -9.77 -9.02
N PHE A 125 15.08 -8.66 -8.27
CA PHE A 125 14.08 -7.60 -8.31
C PHE A 125 13.98 -6.87 -9.66
N ASN A 126 14.96 -6.99 -10.54
CA ASN A 126 14.86 -6.41 -11.88
C ASN A 126 13.91 -7.17 -12.79
N VAL A 127 13.60 -8.44 -12.52
CA VAL A 127 12.83 -9.29 -13.44
C VAL A 127 11.45 -8.72 -13.73
N VAL A 128 10.83 -8.08 -12.73
CA VAL A 128 9.50 -7.46 -12.86
C VAL A 128 9.50 -6.11 -13.56
N SER A 129 10.66 -5.59 -13.91
CA SER A 129 10.82 -4.34 -14.67
C SER A 129 11.46 -4.56 -16.04
N LEU A 130 11.53 -5.79 -16.50
CA LEU A 130 12.01 -6.09 -17.84
C LEU A 130 11.07 -5.49 -18.89
N PRO A 131 11.62 -4.97 -20.01
CA PRO A 131 10.81 -4.45 -21.09
C PRO A 131 9.89 -5.51 -21.68
N PHE A 132 8.65 -5.11 -22.06
CA PHE A 132 7.68 -5.93 -22.78
C PHE A 132 7.21 -7.20 -22.03
N VAL A 133 7.28 -7.20 -20.71
CA VAL A 133 6.80 -8.33 -19.88
C VAL A 133 5.30 -8.22 -19.62
N TYR A 134 4.72 -7.03 -19.69
CA TYR A 134 3.31 -6.75 -19.43
C TYR A 134 2.65 -6.11 -20.63
N ASP A 135 1.47 -6.60 -20.98
CA ASP A 135 0.67 -6.09 -22.08
C ASP A 135 -0.38 -5.05 -21.62
N SER A 136 -0.78 -5.10 -20.36
CA SER A 136 -1.79 -4.21 -19.75
C SER A 136 -1.62 -4.13 -18.24
N TYR A 137 -2.39 -3.26 -17.58
CA TYR A 137 -2.50 -3.22 -16.12
C TYR A 137 -3.09 -4.53 -15.58
N ASP A 138 -4.18 -5.02 -16.16
CA ASP A 138 -4.80 -6.30 -15.73
C ASP A 138 -3.82 -7.48 -15.83
N ASP A 139 -2.96 -7.50 -16.85
CA ASP A 139 -1.92 -8.52 -17.00
C ASP A 139 -0.82 -8.38 -15.94
N ALA A 140 -0.44 -7.15 -15.60
CA ALA A 140 0.52 -6.89 -14.52
C ALA A 140 -0.04 -7.31 -13.17
N ASP A 141 -1.27 -6.91 -12.85
CA ASP A 141 -1.96 -7.28 -11.61
C ASP A 141 -2.09 -8.80 -11.47
N ALA A 142 -2.55 -9.49 -12.51
CA ALA A 142 -2.65 -10.95 -12.50
C ALA A 142 -1.30 -11.65 -12.22
N LYS A 143 -0.18 -11.09 -12.72
CA LYS A 143 1.15 -11.62 -12.47
C LYS A 143 1.65 -11.32 -11.05
N PHE A 144 1.36 -10.12 -10.52
CA PHE A 144 1.75 -9.74 -9.16
C PHE A 144 0.89 -10.38 -8.08
N ASP A 145 -0.37 -10.65 -8.36
CA ASP A 145 -1.25 -11.43 -7.48
C ASP A 145 -0.97 -12.93 -7.57
N GLY A 146 -0.23 -13.36 -8.58
CA GLY A 146 0.15 -14.75 -8.85
C GLY A 146 1.56 -15.11 -8.41
N GLU A 147 2.14 -16.11 -9.12
CA GLU A 147 3.43 -16.71 -8.78
C GLU A 147 4.59 -15.68 -8.76
N ALA A 148 4.59 -14.69 -9.64
CA ALA A 148 5.66 -13.68 -9.68
C ALA A 148 5.70 -12.83 -8.40
N GLY A 149 4.53 -12.41 -7.92
CA GLY A 149 4.43 -11.66 -6.66
C GLY A 149 4.84 -12.51 -5.46
N GLU A 150 4.41 -13.78 -5.41
CA GLU A 150 4.82 -14.68 -4.32
C GLU A 150 6.34 -14.90 -4.31
N LYS A 151 6.98 -15.00 -5.47
CA LYS A 151 8.45 -15.06 -5.55
C LYS A 151 9.14 -13.80 -5.04
N LEU A 152 8.59 -12.62 -5.31
CA LEU A 152 9.12 -11.37 -4.73
C LEU A 152 8.97 -11.33 -3.21
N LYS A 153 7.84 -11.77 -2.68
CA LYS A 153 7.60 -11.88 -1.23
C LYS A 153 8.56 -12.85 -0.58
N GLU A 154 8.84 -14.01 -1.21
CA GLU A 154 9.84 -14.98 -0.75
C GLU A 154 11.26 -14.36 -0.70
N ILE A 155 11.65 -13.59 -1.73
CA ILE A 155 12.93 -12.89 -1.75
C ILE A 155 13.02 -11.89 -0.60
N LEU A 156 12.00 -11.04 -0.41
CA LEU A 156 11.95 -10.07 0.69
C LEU A 156 12.03 -10.76 2.05
N SER A 157 11.32 -11.88 2.22
CA SER A 157 11.36 -12.67 3.45
C SER A 157 12.77 -13.21 3.76
N SER A 158 13.59 -13.52 2.75
CA SER A 158 14.97 -13.95 2.95
C SER A 158 15.89 -12.84 3.52
N TYR A 159 15.45 -11.57 3.41
CA TYR A 159 16.10 -10.41 4.03
C TYR A 159 15.45 -10.01 5.37
N GLY A 160 14.57 -10.85 5.91
CA GLY A 160 13.84 -10.55 7.17
C GLY A 160 12.70 -9.55 7.01
N LEU A 161 12.29 -9.24 5.78
CA LEU A 161 11.24 -8.28 5.48
C LEU A 161 9.91 -8.99 5.21
N HIS A 162 8.82 -8.41 5.70
CA HIS A 162 7.47 -8.83 5.38
C HIS A 162 6.88 -7.91 4.29
N CYS A 163 6.50 -8.48 3.14
CA CYS A 163 5.83 -7.75 2.08
C CYS A 163 4.32 -7.73 2.33
N MET A 164 3.77 -6.58 2.65
CA MET A 164 2.33 -6.39 2.86
C MET A 164 1.54 -6.27 1.56
N GLY A 165 2.17 -5.78 0.50
CA GLY A 165 1.55 -5.63 -0.81
C GLY A 165 2.53 -5.14 -1.87
N ILE A 166 2.17 -5.34 -3.12
CA ILE A 166 2.90 -4.86 -4.28
C ILE A 166 1.93 -3.95 -5.04
N ALA A 167 2.35 -2.72 -5.30
CA ALA A 167 1.59 -1.77 -6.09
C ALA A 167 2.35 -1.44 -7.37
N GLU A 168 1.62 -1.21 -8.45
CA GLU A 168 2.22 -0.79 -9.71
C GLU A 168 2.45 0.72 -9.76
N ASN A 169 3.50 1.12 -10.48
CA ASN A 169 3.82 2.53 -10.73
C ASN A 169 3.41 2.98 -12.13
N GLY A 170 2.79 2.08 -12.90
CA GLY A 170 2.35 2.32 -14.26
C GLY A 170 3.41 2.05 -15.33
N PHE A 171 2.99 2.19 -16.58
CA PHE A 171 3.86 2.03 -17.74
C PHE A 171 4.75 3.24 -17.94
N ARG A 172 5.93 3.00 -18.50
CA ARG A 172 6.88 4.07 -18.82
C ARG A 172 6.51 4.75 -20.11
N GLU A 173 6.51 6.07 -20.07
CA GLU A 173 6.26 6.93 -21.23
C GLU A 173 7.55 7.67 -21.61
N LEU A 174 7.84 7.71 -22.93
CA LEU A 174 8.94 8.48 -23.45
C LEU A 174 8.49 9.92 -23.72
N THR A 175 9.07 10.87 -23.00
CA THR A 175 8.89 12.29 -23.26
C THR A 175 10.19 12.93 -23.77
N ASN A 176 10.10 13.84 -24.73
CA ASN A 176 11.22 14.63 -25.20
C ASN A 176 10.76 15.97 -25.79
N SER A 177 11.69 16.93 -25.91
CA SER A 177 11.41 18.27 -26.45
C SER A 177 11.96 18.51 -27.86
N LYS A 178 12.44 17.47 -28.55
CA LYS A 178 13.14 17.62 -29.83
C LYS A 178 12.23 17.33 -31.04
N HIS A 179 11.62 16.16 -31.07
CA HIS A 179 10.77 15.72 -32.17
C HIS A 179 9.93 14.50 -31.74
N GLU A 180 8.93 14.18 -32.53
CA GLU A 180 8.11 13.00 -32.32
C GLU A 180 8.95 11.72 -32.52
N VAL A 181 8.72 10.71 -31.65
CA VAL A 181 9.38 9.41 -31.72
C VAL A 181 8.32 8.34 -32.00
N LYS A 182 8.38 7.74 -33.17
CA LYS A 182 7.50 6.63 -33.60
C LYS A 182 8.24 5.32 -33.80
N THR A 183 9.53 5.41 -34.10
CA THR A 183 10.39 4.27 -34.41
C THR A 183 11.68 4.34 -33.60
N VAL A 184 12.39 3.22 -33.52
CA VAL A 184 13.71 3.18 -32.86
C VAL A 184 14.72 4.12 -33.57
N ASP A 185 14.58 4.32 -34.88
CA ASP A 185 15.47 5.22 -35.62
C ASP A 185 15.29 6.68 -35.21
N ASP A 186 14.09 7.08 -34.78
CA ASP A 186 13.82 8.43 -34.30
C ASP A 186 14.50 8.71 -32.94
N MET A 187 14.97 7.67 -32.24
CA MET A 187 15.71 7.83 -30.98
C MET A 187 17.18 8.21 -31.19
N LYS A 188 17.70 8.14 -32.42
CA LYS A 188 19.08 8.52 -32.73
C LYS A 188 19.35 9.96 -32.31
N ASN A 189 20.47 10.17 -31.61
CA ASN A 189 20.92 11.46 -31.07
C ASN A 189 20.02 12.08 -29.98
N LEU A 190 19.02 11.39 -29.47
CA LEU A 190 18.35 11.78 -28.24
C LEU A 190 19.19 11.39 -27.02
N LYS A 191 19.29 12.32 -26.07
CA LYS A 191 19.80 12.02 -24.73
C LYS A 191 18.62 11.64 -23.86
N VAL A 192 18.44 10.35 -23.61
CA VAL A 192 17.35 9.83 -22.80
C VAL A 192 17.84 9.50 -21.42
N ARG A 193 17.16 10.04 -20.39
CA ARG A 193 17.36 9.60 -19.00
C ARG A 193 16.54 8.33 -18.78
N VAL A 194 17.16 7.30 -18.27
CA VAL A 194 16.51 6.11 -17.74
C VAL A 194 16.59 6.12 -16.22
N ALA A 195 15.66 5.42 -15.56
CA ALA A 195 15.65 5.28 -14.11
C ALA A 195 16.67 4.23 -13.67
#